data_fc41725a14fcc0674f39411748bfcf75
#
_entry.id   fc41725a14fcc0674f39411748bfcf75
#
_cell.length_a   1.000
_cell.length_b   1.000
_cell.length_c   1.000
_cell.angle_alpha   90.00
_cell.angle_beta   90.00
_cell.angle_gamma   90.00
#
_symmetry.space_group_name_H-M   'P 1'
#
loop_
_entity.id
_entity.type
_entity.pdbx_description
1 polymer ?
#
loop_
_entity_poly.entity_id
_entity_poly.type
_entity_poly.pdbx_seq_one_letter_code
_entity_poly.pdbx_strand_id
1 'polypeptide(L)'
;MSYKHPKRKTKVVFVQLGSPSEPTTKALRKYLRDFLGDPRVVDINPWLWKIILNFFVLPFRPKKSAKLYARIWDGKSFPLITNTRDFTKNVSEELKKIDPSGYVEVNHAFLLSPPYVNEVYDSWEEDLKKGIGATKLLVIPMFPQYSESTIASGIDALAKELSKRVKIPTFEVITNFHRTHAFIDNSVNQIDL
;
A
#
# COMPACT_ATOMS: atom_id res chain seq x y z
N MET A 1 -28.81 -2.56 32.83
CA MET A 1 -28.76 -2.94 31.41
C MET A 1 -27.38 -2.64 30.90
N SER A 2 -26.55 -3.67 30.69
CA SER A 2 -25.22 -3.50 30.09
C SER A 2 -25.41 -3.25 28.61
N TYR A 3 -25.14 -2.05 28.15
CA TYR A 3 -25.04 -1.72 26.72
C TYR A 3 -23.85 -2.49 26.15
N LYS A 4 -24.09 -3.68 25.58
CA LYS A 4 -23.11 -4.34 24.74
C LYS A 4 -23.04 -3.52 23.45
N HIS A 5 -22.05 -2.63 23.37
CA HIS A 5 -21.70 -2.04 22.09
C HIS A 5 -21.44 -3.18 21.08
N PRO A 6 -22.09 -3.18 19.91
CA PRO A 6 -21.77 -4.15 18.90
C PRO A 6 -20.26 -4.02 18.61
N LYS A 7 -19.55 -5.13 18.73
CA LYS A 7 -18.09 -5.15 18.43
C LYS A 7 -17.91 -4.67 17.00
N ARG A 8 -17.25 -3.53 16.85
CA ARG A 8 -17.04 -2.90 15.55
C ARG A 8 -15.96 -3.68 14.79
N LYS A 9 -16.32 -4.24 13.65
CA LYS A 9 -15.33 -4.86 12.75
C LYS A 9 -14.30 -3.82 12.31
N THR A 10 -13.04 -4.22 12.29
CA THR A 10 -11.93 -3.40 11.81
C THR A 10 -11.33 -4.06 10.57
N LYS A 11 -11.20 -3.30 9.49
CA LYS A 11 -10.43 -3.70 8.32
C LYS A 11 -9.05 -3.06 8.41
N VAL A 12 -8.02 -3.89 8.51
CA VAL A 12 -6.61 -3.46 8.45
C VAL A 12 -6.17 -3.53 6.99
N VAL A 13 -5.56 -2.47 6.50
CA VAL A 13 -5.04 -2.41 5.13
C VAL A 13 -3.56 -2.04 5.16
N PHE A 14 -2.72 -2.99 4.79
CA PHE A 14 -1.31 -2.73 4.53
C PHE A 14 -1.15 -2.04 3.19
N VAL A 15 -0.52 -0.87 3.16
CA VAL A 15 -0.30 -0.10 1.93
C VAL A 15 1.18 -0.09 1.59
N GLN A 16 1.51 -0.51 0.38
CA GLN A 16 2.87 -0.53 -0.14
C GLN A 16 2.93 0.18 -1.51
N LEU A 17 4.13 0.54 -1.95
CA LEU A 17 4.32 1.27 -3.22
C LEU A 17 3.82 0.46 -4.42
N GLY A 18 4.13 -0.82 -4.46
CA GLY A 18 3.85 -1.66 -5.61
C GLY A 18 5.06 -1.79 -6.56
N SER A 19 4.84 -2.50 -7.66
CA SER A 19 5.87 -2.81 -8.65
C SER A 19 5.29 -2.72 -10.06
N PRO A 20 6.13 -2.61 -11.11
CA PRO A 20 5.66 -2.78 -12.47
C PRO A 20 4.98 -4.14 -12.66
N SER A 21 4.11 -4.30 -13.67
CA SER A 21 3.45 -5.58 -13.94
C SER A 21 4.41 -6.66 -14.44
N GLU A 22 5.49 -6.25 -15.11
CA GLU A 22 6.50 -7.12 -15.72
C GLU A 22 7.80 -6.33 -15.98
N PRO A 23 8.95 -6.99 -16.18
CA PRO A 23 10.23 -6.30 -16.42
C PRO A 23 10.40 -5.85 -17.88
N THR A 24 9.34 -5.29 -18.48
CA THR A 24 9.41 -4.77 -19.87
C THR A 24 9.54 -3.25 -19.90
N THR A 25 10.11 -2.71 -20.96
CA THR A 25 10.24 -1.26 -21.15
C THR A 25 8.87 -0.56 -21.10
N LYS A 26 7.80 -1.21 -21.59
CA LYS A 26 6.43 -0.68 -21.60
C LYS A 26 5.89 -0.58 -20.18
N ALA A 27 5.97 -1.66 -19.41
CA ALA A 27 5.50 -1.69 -18.03
C ALA A 27 6.29 -0.73 -17.14
N LEU A 28 7.63 -0.68 -17.30
CA LEU A 28 8.47 0.27 -16.57
C LEU A 28 8.19 1.73 -16.95
N ARG A 29 7.84 2.00 -18.21
CA ARG A 29 7.45 3.36 -18.63
C ARG A 29 6.18 3.82 -17.93
N LYS A 30 5.17 2.93 -17.84
CA LYS A 30 3.93 3.23 -17.10
C LYS A 30 4.24 3.46 -15.62
N TYR A 31 4.93 2.51 -14.98
CA TYR A 31 5.29 2.58 -13.57
C TYR A 31 6.09 3.85 -13.23
N LEU A 32 7.12 4.17 -14.00
CA LEU A 32 7.93 5.37 -13.77
C LEU A 32 7.17 6.67 -14.04
N ARG A 33 6.23 6.68 -14.97
CA ARG A 33 5.36 7.84 -15.19
C ARG A 33 4.49 8.10 -13.98
N ASP A 34 3.85 7.06 -13.45
CA ASP A 34 2.94 7.17 -12.32
C ASP A 34 3.73 7.54 -11.04
N PHE A 35 4.88 6.88 -10.81
CA PHE A 35 5.74 7.14 -9.65
C PHE A 35 6.38 8.53 -9.66
N LEU A 36 7.02 8.90 -10.76
CA LEU A 36 7.71 10.19 -10.88
C LEU A 36 6.74 11.35 -11.20
N GLY A 37 5.51 11.04 -11.54
CA GLY A 37 4.43 12.01 -11.71
C GLY A 37 3.80 12.48 -10.41
N ASP A 38 4.09 11.80 -9.30
CA ASP A 38 3.62 12.20 -7.98
C ASP A 38 4.41 13.41 -7.48
N PRO A 39 3.76 14.55 -7.16
CA PRO A 39 4.43 15.74 -6.67
C PRO A 39 5.12 15.54 -5.32
N ARG A 40 4.73 14.52 -4.55
CA ARG A 40 5.41 14.16 -3.31
C ARG A 40 6.71 13.40 -3.53
N VAL A 41 6.89 12.81 -4.71
CA VAL A 41 8.13 12.12 -5.10
C VAL A 41 9.12 13.10 -5.73
N VAL A 42 8.61 14.05 -6.52
CA VAL A 42 9.44 15.05 -7.21
C VAL A 42 8.88 16.44 -6.96
N ASP A 43 9.54 17.17 -6.05
CA ASP A 43 9.19 18.54 -5.67
C ASP A 43 9.85 19.54 -6.62
N ILE A 44 9.33 19.61 -7.84
CA ILE A 44 9.75 20.56 -8.86
C ILE A 44 8.48 21.20 -9.44
N ASN A 45 8.58 22.42 -9.99
CA ASN A 45 7.47 23.04 -10.68
C ASN A 45 6.79 22.03 -11.62
N PRO A 46 5.50 21.73 -11.43
CA PRO A 46 4.83 20.59 -12.11
C PRO A 46 4.85 20.71 -13.64
N TRP A 47 4.81 21.93 -14.16
CA TRP A 47 4.84 22.18 -15.61
C TRP A 47 6.20 21.86 -16.21
N LEU A 48 7.26 22.36 -15.58
CA LEU A 48 8.64 22.10 -15.99
C LEU A 48 8.95 20.60 -15.85
N TRP A 49 8.55 20.01 -14.72
CA TRP A 49 8.76 18.58 -14.49
C TRP A 49 8.05 17.70 -15.52
N LYS A 50 6.82 18.03 -15.89
CA LYS A 50 6.08 17.30 -16.92
C LYS A 50 6.81 17.26 -18.26
N ILE A 51 7.46 18.36 -18.65
CA ILE A 51 8.29 18.41 -19.87
C ILE A 51 9.52 17.50 -19.69
N ILE A 52 10.27 17.64 -18.61
CA ILE A 52 11.47 16.85 -18.33
C ILE A 52 11.12 15.36 -18.28
N LEU A 53 10.08 14.98 -17.56
CA LEU A 53 9.65 13.63 -17.41
C LEU A 53 9.33 12.97 -18.76
N ASN A 54 8.52 13.62 -19.60
CA ASN A 54 8.07 13.02 -20.86
C ASN A 54 9.13 13.03 -21.97
N PHE A 55 9.97 14.05 -22.06
CA PHE A 55 10.93 14.19 -23.14
C PHE A 55 12.33 13.68 -22.82
N PHE A 56 12.73 13.66 -21.54
CA PHE A 56 14.09 13.28 -21.14
C PHE A 56 14.16 12.03 -20.27
N VAL A 57 13.16 11.79 -19.41
CA VAL A 57 13.22 10.63 -18.51
C VAL A 57 12.58 9.41 -19.14
N LEU A 58 11.31 9.50 -19.53
CA LEU A 58 10.53 8.34 -20.01
C LEU A 58 10.99 7.76 -21.36
N PRO A 59 11.66 8.48 -22.27
CA PRO A 59 12.22 7.87 -23.47
C PRO A 59 13.39 6.91 -23.18
N PHE A 60 14.24 7.21 -22.18
CA PHE A 60 15.52 6.52 -21.97
C PHE A 60 15.56 5.64 -20.72
N ARG A 61 15.06 6.14 -19.58
CA ARG A 61 15.15 5.46 -18.28
C ARG A 61 14.43 4.11 -18.21
N PRO A 62 13.25 3.91 -18.80
CA PRO A 62 12.52 2.64 -18.72
C PRO A 62 13.29 1.44 -19.26
N LYS A 63 14.02 1.61 -20.38
CA LYS A 63 14.83 0.53 -20.97
C LYS A 63 15.96 0.08 -20.05
N LYS A 64 16.62 1.05 -19.37
CA LYS A 64 17.69 0.75 -18.40
C LYS A 64 17.10 0.11 -17.13
N SER A 65 16.00 0.65 -16.62
CA SER A 65 15.32 0.12 -15.44
C SER A 65 14.77 -1.29 -15.67
N ALA A 66 14.21 -1.59 -16.85
CA ALA A 66 13.71 -2.93 -17.17
C ALA A 66 14.77 -4.01 -17.01
N LYS A 67 16.01 -3.74 -17.42
CA LYS A 67 17.13 -4.67 -17.26
C LYS A 67 17.48 -4.95 -15.79
N LEU A 68 17.34 -3.93 -14.91
CA LEU A 68 17.58 -4.09 -13.47
C LEU A 68 16.43 -4.85 -12.81
N TYR A 69 15.20 -4.51 -13.15
CA TYR A 69 14.01 -5.19 -12.63
C TYR A 69 13.93 -6.66 -13.08
N ALA A 70 14.42 -6.99 -14.28
CA ALA A 70 14.51 -8.37 -14.76
C ALA A 70 15.38 -9.27 -13.86
N ARG A 71 16.35 -8.71 -13.12
CA ARG A 71 17.22 -9.48 -12.22
C ARG A 71 16.52 -9.98 -10.96
N ILE A 72 15.45 -9.31 -10.55
CA ILE A 72 14.67 -9.66 -9.35
C ILE A 72 13.29 -10.22 -9.69
N TRP A 73 13.02 -10.46 -10.99
CA TRP A 73 11.79 -11.06 -11.46
C TRP A 73 11.84 -12.57 -11.33
N ASP A 74 10.85 -13.17 -10.66
CA ASP A 74 10.78 -14.64 -10.44
C ASP A 74 10.07 -15.41 -11.57
N GLY A 75 9.71 -14.72 -12.64
CA GLY A 75 8.93 -15.27 -13.75
C GLY A 75 7.42 -15.04 -13.64
N LYS A 76 6.92 -14.61 -12.49
CA LYS A 76 5.48 -14.36 -12.23
C LYS A 76 5.22 -13.02 -11.55
N SER A 77 6.09 -12.62 -10.63
CA SER A 77 5.89 -11.44 -9.80
C SER A 77 7.22 -10.81 -9.38
N PHE A 78 7.15 -9.63 -8.81
CA PHE A 78 8.28 -9.02 -8.10
C PHE A 78 8.22 -9.34 -6.61
N PRO A 79 9.37 -9.47 -5.94
CA PRO A 79 9.43 -9.82 -4.51
C PRO A 79 8.59 -8.91 -3.61
N LEU A 80 8.52 -7.60 -3.92
CA LEU A 80 7.69 -6.67 -3.15
C LEU A 80 6.23 -7.10 -3.12
N ILE A 81 5.68 -7.50 -4.26
CA ILE A 81 4.28 -7.94 -4.39
C ILE A 81 4.08 -9.26 -3.64
N THR A 82 4.95 -10.24 -3.88
CA THR A 82 4.85 -11.57 -3.26
C THR A 82 5.00 -11.47 -1.74
N ASN A 83 6.04 -10.77 -1.26
CA ASN A 83 6.29 -10.62 0.17
C ASN A 83 5.16 -9.87 0.89
N THR A 84 4.59 -8.82 0.27
CA THR A 84 3.45 -8.10 0.86
C THR A 84 2.23 -8.98 0.97
N ARG A 85 1.93 -9.78 -0.06
CA ARG A 85 0.81 -10.73 -0.05
C ARG A 85 1.00 -11.79 1.02
N ASP A 86 2.19 -12.39 1.08
CA ASP A 86 2.49 -13.47 2.02
C ASP A 86 2.52 -12.96 3.46
N PHE A 87 3.08 -11.76 3.69
CA PHE A 87 2.99 -11.07 4.97
C PHE A 87 1.52 -10.84 5.40
N THR A 88 0.69 -10.31 4.50
CA THR A 88 -0.73 -10.09 4.79
C THR A 88 -1.45 -11.38 5.17
N LYS A 89 -1.17 -12.46 4.45
CA LYS A 89 -1.72 -13.80 4.73
C LYS A 89 -1.28 -14.28 6.10
N ASN A 90 0.01 -14.23 6.40
CA ASN A 90 0.56 -14.69 7.68
C ASN A 90 -0.02 -13.90 8.87
N VAL A 91 -0.11 -12.57 8.74
CA VAL A 91 -0.75 -11.73 9.77
C VAL A 91 -2.23 -12.10 9.95
N SER A 92 -2.95 -12.36 8.86
CA SER A 92 -4.35 -12.77 8.93
C SER A 92 -4.51 -14.13 9.65
N GLU A 93 -3.61 -15.07 9.41
CA GLU A 93 -3.60 -16.39 10.07
C GLU A 93 -3.28 -16.27 11.57
N GLU A 94 -2.29 -15.45 11.94
CA GLU A 94 -1.95 -15.23 13.35
C GLU A 94 -3.07 -14.50 14.10
N LEU A 95 -3.68 -13.49 13.50
CA LEU A 95 -4.82 -12.80 14.11
C LEU A 95 -6.01 -13.71 14.34
N LYS A 96 -6.29 -14.67 13.46
CA LYS A 96 -7.35 -15.66 13.67
C LYS A 96 -7.10 -16.56 14.87
N LYS A 97 -5.84 -16.84 15.23
CA LYS A 97 -5.49 -17.60 16.43
C LYS A 97 -5.74 -16.78 17.70
N ILE A 98 -5.46 -15.47 17.65
CA ILE A 98 -5.60 -14.54 18.79
C ILE A 98 -7.06 -14.11 18.96
N ASP A 99 -7.74 -13.79 17.87
CA ASP A 99 -9.15 -13.40 17.82
C ASP A 99 -9.94 -14.24 16.81
N PRO A 100 -10.43 -15.44 17.21
CA PRO A 100 -11.24 -16.30 16.36
C PRO A 100 -12.60 -15.69 15.96
N SER A 101 -12.99 -14.59 16.58
CA SER A 101 -14.30 -13.94 16.32
C SER A 101 -14.40 -13.31 14.92
N GLY A 102 -13.27 -13.12 14.23
CA GLY A 102 -13.23 -12.52 12.90
C GLY A 102 -13.58 -11.04 12.87
N TYR A 103 -13.40 -10.32 13.99
CA TYR A 103 -13.62 -8.88 14.04
C TYR A 103 -12.55 -8.06 13.34
N VAL A 104 -11.39 -8.66 13.07
CA VAL A 104 -10.31 -8.01 12.33
C VAL A 104 -10.13 -8.74 11.00
N GLU A 105 -10.29 -8.01 9.92
CA GLU A 105 -9.98 -8.45 8.56
C GLU A 105 -8.71 -7.76 8.08
N VAL A 106 -7.81 -8.51 7.42
CA VAL A 106 -6.53 -7.98 6.95
C VAL A 106 -6.47 -8.06 5.44
N ASN A 107 -6.15 -6.94 4.82
CA ASN A 107 -5.97 -6.80 3.38
C ASN A 107 -4.67 -6.04 3.08
N HIS A 108 -4.28 -6.00 1.82
CA HIS A 108 -3.21 -5.12 1.34
C HIS A 108 -3.66 -4.37 0.10
N ALA A 109 -3.01 -3.25 -0.14
CA ALA A 109 -3.16 -2.45 -1.35
C ALA A 109 -1.80 -1.89 -1.79
N PHE A 110 -1.72 -1.54 -3.06
CA PHE A 110 -0.56 -0.85 -3.61
C PHE A 110 -0.96 0.49 -4.23
N LEU A 111 -0.02 1.43 -4.24
CA LEU A 111 -0.22 2.74 -4.86
C LEU A 111 -0.10 2.68 -6.39
N LEU A 112 0.80 1.82 -6.89
CA LEU A 112 1.21 1.80 -8.30
C LEU A 112 0.94 0.45 -9.01
N SER A 113 0.28 -0.48 -8.35
CA SER A 113 -0.08 -1.80 -8.91
C SER A 113 -1.32 -2.39 -8.22
N PRO A 114 -2.01 -3.36 -8.83
CA PRO A 114 -3.14 -4.03 -8.19
C PRO A 114 -2.70 -4.91 -6.99
N PRO A 115 -3.59 -5.13 -6.00
CA PRO A 115 -4.84 -4.41 -5.83
C PRO A 115 -4.59 -2.96 -5.41
N TYR A 116 -5.27 -2.02 -6.07
CA TYR A 116 -5.16 -0.60 -5.75
C TYR A 116 -5.99 -0.23 -4.51
N VAL A 117 -5.70 0.91 -3.91
CA VAL A 117 -6.44 1.43 -2.73
C VAL A 117 -7.94 1.54 -3.02
N ASN A 118 -8.35 1.97 -4.22
CA ASN A 118 -9.76 2.05 -4.59
C ASN A 118 -10.43 0.67 -4.62
N GLU A 119 -9.76 -0.39 -5.07
CA GLU A 119 -10.32 -1.75 -5.13
C GLU A 119 -10.62 -2.29 -3.72
N VAL A 120 -9.74 -2.00 -2.74
CA VAL A 120 -9.99 -2.33 -1.33
C VAL A 120 -11.19 -1.58 -0.78
N TYR A 121 -11.36 -0.32 -1.19
CA TYR A 121 -12.52 0.49 -0.83
C TYR A 121 -13.82 -0.04 -1.44
N ASP A 122 -13.81 -0.40 -2.73
CA ASP A 122 -14.97 -0.97 -3.43
C ASP A 122 -15.42 -2.26 -2.75
N SER A 123 -14.48 -3.15 -2.41
CA SER A 123 -14.76 -4.35 -1.63
C SER A 123 -15.38 -4.03 -0.26
N TRP A 124 -14.85 -3.03 0.44
CA TRP A 124 -15.40 -2.60 1.73
C TRP A 124 -16.85 -2.07 1.60
N GLU A 125 -17.16 -1.27 0.57
CA GLU A 125 -18.53 -0.78 0.33
C GLU A 125 -19.50 -1.92 0.00
N GLU A 126 -19.07 -2.92 -0.75
CA GLU A 126 -19.86 -4.11 -1.03
C GLU A 126 -20.19 -4.89 0.25
N ASP A 127 -19.21 -5.04 1.12
CA ASP A 127 -19.39 -5.71 2.42
C ASP A 127 -20.36 -4.92 3.32
N LEU A 128 -20.31 -3.58 3.29
CA LEU A 128 -21.29 -2.74 3.99
C LEU A 128 -22.72 -2.93 3.45
N LYS A 129 -22.89 -3.04 2.13
CA LYS A 129 -24.21 -3.31 1.52
C LYS A 129 -24.76 -4.66 1.95
N LYS A 130 -23.89 -5.64 2.18
CA LYS A 130 -24.25 -6.99 2.70
C LYS A 130 -24.43 -7.03 4.21
N GLY A 131 -24.21 -5.93 4.92
CA GLY A 131 -24.31 -5.83 6.39
C GLY A 131 -23.16 -6.51 7.16
N ILE A 132 -22.08 -6.85 6.50
CA ILE A 132 -20.91 -7.54 7.06
C ILE A 132 -19.66 -6.66 7.11
N GLY A 133 -19.73 -5.45 6.58
CA GLY A 133 -18.60 -4.53 6.45
C GLY A 133 -18.03 -4.02 7.78
N ALA A 134 -16.74 -3.74 7.77
CA ALA A 134 -16.03 -3.13 8.87
C ALA A 134 -16.50 -1.67 9.07
N THR A 135 -16.59 -1.24 10.32
CA THR A 135 -16.93 0.15 10.67
C THR A 135 -15.70 1.02 10.88
N LYS A 136 -14.53 0.41 11.07
CA LYS A 136 -13.24 1.07 11.21
C LYS A 136 -12.26 0.57 10.14
N LEU A 137 -11.52 1.48 9.55
CA LEU A 137 -10.41 1.22 8.65
C LEU A 137 -9.11 1.62 9.36
N LEU A 138 -8.18 0.69 9.49
CA LEU A 138 -6.83 0.94 9.98
C LEU A 138 -5.85 0.78 8.81
N VAL A 139 -5.24 1.88 8.39
CA VAL A 139 -4.29 1.88 7.28
C VAL A 139 -2.88 1.90 7.84
N ILE A 140 -2.07 0.96 7.39
CA ILE A 140 -0.68 0.80 7.81
C ILE A 140 0.21 0.85 6.57
N PRO A 141 0.75 2.04 6.21
CA PRO A 141 1.79 2.12 5.20
C PRO A 141 3.01 1.30 5.64
N MET A 142 3.48 0.42 4.76
CA MET A 142 4.56 -0.53 5.06
C MET A 142 5.95 0.12 4.99
N PHE A 143 6.06 1.33 5.54
CA PHE A 143 7.28 2.10 5.65
C PHE A 143 7.51 2.45 7.12
N PRO A 144 8.62 1.99 7.73
CA PRO A 144 8.84 2.14 9.18
C PRO A 144 8.87 3.59 9.65
N GLN A 145 9.35 4.50 8.80
CA GLN A 145 9.50 5.93 9.08
C GLN A 145 8.68 6.76 8.11
N TYR A 146 8.15 7.88 8.61
CA TYR A 146 7.46 8.85 7.77
C TYR A 146 8.38 9.42 6.70
N SER A 147 7.87 9.49 5.46
CA SER A 147 8.46 10.25 4.38
C SER A 147 7.37 10.77 3.44
N GLU A 148 7.64 11.91 2.81
CA GLU A 148 6.73 12.55 1.86
C GLU A 148 6.43 11.62 0.67
N SER A 149 7.48 11.06 0.09
CA SER A 149 7.39 10.24 -1.13
C SER A 149 6.76 8.85 -0.94
N THR A 150 6.44 8.46 0.28
CA THR A 150 5.87 7.15 0.59
C THR A 150 4.59 7.26 1.40
N ILE A 151 4.70 7.61 2.69
CA ILE A 151 3.54 7.66 3.58
C ILE A 151 2.60 8.79 3.19
N ALA A 152 3.11 9.98 2.90
CA ALA A 152 2.25 11.10 2.49
C ALA A 152 1.58 10.84 1.14
N SER A 153 2.27 10.25 0.15
CA SER A 153 1.66 9.80 -1.11
C SER A 153 0.54 8.78 -0.85
N GLY A 154 0.74 7.85 0.10
CA GLY A 154 -0.29 6.89 0.52
C GLY A 154 -1.51 7.55 1.16
N ILE A 155 -1.29 8.55 2.01
CA ILE A 155 -2.36 9.34 2.64
C ILE A 155 -3.13 10.13 1.58
N ASP A 156 -2.45 10.76 0.61
CA ASP A 156 -3.10 11.48 -0.49
C ASP A 156 -3.95 10.54 -1.35
N ALA A 157 -3.46 9.34 -1.66
CA ALA A 157 -4.23 8.33 -2.40
C ALA A 157 -5.49 7.93 -1.63
N LEU A 158 -5.37 7.70 -0.30
CA LEU A 158 -6.50 7.40 0.57
C LEU A 158 -7.50 8.55 0.61
N ALA A 159 -7.03 9.78 0.87
CA ALA A 159 -7.88 10.97 0.94
C ALA A 159 -8.64 11.21 -0.36
N LYS A 160 -7.99 11.02 -1.50
CA LYS A 160 -8.56 11.12 -2.84
C LYS A 160 -9.67 10.09 -3.06
N GLU A 161 -9.52 8.87 -2.56
CA GLU A 161 -10.58 7.86 -2.63
C GLU A 161 -11.73 8.20 -1.67
N LEU A 162 -11.44 8.61 -0.44
CA LEU A 162 -12.45 9.04 0.53
C LEU A 162 -13.31 10.19 0.01
N SER A 163 -12.70 11.19 -0.62
CA SER A 163 -13.41 12.37 -1.13
C SER A 163 -14.43 12.08 -2.23
N LYS A 164 -14.32 10.93 -2.90
CA LYS A 164 -15.26 10.48 -3.93
C LYS A 164 -16.46 9.72 -3.36
N ARG A 165 -16.45 9.39 -2.07
CA ARG A 165 -17.39 8.45 -1.45
C ARG A 165 -18.38 9.15 -0.54
N VAL A 166 -19.63 8.70 -0.59
CA VAL A 166 -20.69 9.18 0.34
C VAL A 166 -20.53 8.56 1.70
N LYS A 167 -20.11 7.29 1.78
CA LYS A 167 -19.88 6.59 3.03
C LYS A 167 -18.40 6.55 3.35
N ILE A 168 -18.04 7.06 4.53
CA ILE A 168 -16.66 7.10 5.02
C ILE A 168 -16.62 6.32 6.34
N PRO A 169 -15.75 5.29 6.47
CA PRO A 169 -15.54 4.63 7.76
C PRO A 169 -14.81 5.55 8.73
N THR A 170 -14.89 5.24 10.01
CA THR A 170 -13.87 5.77 10.92
C THR A 170 -12.51 5.24 10.46
N PHE A 171 -11.54 6.11 10.23
CA PHE A 171 -10.22 5.65 9.77
C PHE A 171 -9.09 6.19 10.65
N GLU A 172 -8.04 5.43 10.68
CA GLU A 172 -6.79 5.74 11.37
C GLU A 172 -5.62 5.33 10.49
N VAL A 173 -4.56 6.13 10.46
CA VAL A 173 -3.34 5.83 9.72
C VAL A 173 -2.16 5.76 10.67
N ILE A 174 -1.45 4.64 10.66
CA ILE A 174 -0.19 4.49 11.42
C ILE A 174 0.93 5.03 10.55
N THR A 175 1.46 6.19 10.89
CA THR A 175 2.46 6.90 10.09
C THR A 175 3.91 6.52 10.40
N ASN A 176 4.15 5.79 11.49
CA ASN A 176 5.47 5.28 11.84
C ASN A 176 5.37 4.11 12.82
N PHE A 177 6.32 3.19 12.76
CA PHE A 177 6.45 2.07 13.70
C PHE A 177 7.93 1.69 13.96
N HIS A 178 8.88 2.50 13.49
CA HIS A 178 10.33 2.25 13.61
C HIS A 178 10.85 2.21 15.05
N ARG A 179 10.08 2.74 16.01
CA ARG A 179 10.42 2.76 17.45
C ARG A 179 9.71 1.66 18.23
N THR A 180 8.93 0.81 17.60
CA THR A 180 8.29 -0.30 18.31
C THR A 180 9.33 -1.37 18.65
N HIS A 181 9.20 -1.98 19.82
CA HIS A 181 10.07 -3.08 20.24
C HIS A 181 10.10 -4.20 19.19
N ALA A 182 8.92 -4.60 18.68
CA ALA A 182 8.84 -5.63 17.65
C ALA A 182 9.65 -5.33 16.39
N PHE A 183 9.68 -4.07 15.93
CA PHE A 183 10.47 -3.69 14.78
C PHE A 183 11.97 -3.67 15.08
N ILE A 184 12.36 -3.15 16.25
CA ILE A 184 13.77 -3.08 16.68
C ILE A 184 14.32 -4.48 16.87
N ASP A 185 13.64 -5.33 17.64
CA ASP A 185 14.07 -6.69 17.95
C ASP A 185 14.24 -7.53 16.69
N ASN A 186 13.25 -7.44 15.77
CA ASN A 186 13.35 -8.13 14.48
C ASN A 186 14.53 -7.63 13.64
N SER A 187 14.81 -6.33 13.66
CA SER A 187 15.94 -5.75 12.92
C SER A 187 17.29 -6.19 13.50
N VAL A 188 17.42 -6.24 14.82
CA VAL A 188 18.61 -6.75 15.51
C VAL A 188 18.84 -8.21 15.17
N ASN A 189 17.81 -9.05 15.28
CA ASN A 189 17.90 -10.48 14.94
C ASN A 189 18.31 -10.76 13.48
N GLN A 190 18.07 -9.82 12.56
CA GLN A 190 18.51 -9.94 11.17
C GLN A 190 19.96 -9.50 10.94
N ILE A 191 20.52 -8.70 11.83
CA ILE A 191 21.92 -8.25 11.75
C ILE A 191 22.86 -9.30 12.34
N ASP A 192 22.38 -10.05 13.34
CA ASP A 192 23.17 -11.07 14.06
C ASP A 192 23.23 -12.42 13.31
N LEU A 193 22.66 -12.51 12.09
CA LEU A 193 22.71 -13.65 11.18
C LEU A 193 23.76 -13.44 10.08
#